data_f9d45ad375d863f122694b95993b75d0
#
_entry.id   f9d45ad375d863f122694b95993b75d0
#
_cell.length_a   1.000
_cell.length_b   1.000
_cell.length_c   1.000
_cell.angle_alpha   90.00
_cell.angle_beta   90.00
_cell.angle_gamma   90.00
#
_symmetry.space_group_name_H-M   'P 1'
#
loop_
_entity.id
_entity.type
_entity.pdbx_description
1 polymer ?
#
loop_
_entity_poly.entity_id
_entity_poly.type
_entity_poly.pdbx_seq_one_letter_code
_entity_poly.pdbx_strand_id
1 'polypeptide(L)'
;NCNPEGPGHWFYREWLQRKKQKKLYYLHFLMEDNPALSKRVRKRYELLYSGSFYRRFIQGEWVDVQGLVYPMFSLERHIVQQAPDCERFCVSCDYGTVNPCSMGLWGEQRGRWYRLAEYYYDARREGACRTDEEHYEQLERLCGNRKIERVIVDPSAASFIACIRRHGRYWVEPAKNGVLEGIQLTAAMLNEGRIRFCSGCADSIREFGVYRWSEEQGRELPVKENDHAMDDIRYFVMGQFGARKEGFFALSQQRNESKRR
;
A
#
# COMPACT_ATOMS: atom_id res chain seq x y z
N ASN A 1 22.51 -5.84 13.72
CA ASN A 1 21.89 -4.55 13.49
C ASN A 1 20.40 -4.73 13.26
N CYS A 2 19.62 -3.71 13.53
CA CYS A 2 18.17 -3.70 13.32
C CYS A 2 17.71 -2.27 13.07
N ASN A 3 16.56 -2.13 12.41
CA ASN A 3 15.84 -0.86 12.36
C ASN A 3 14.95 -0.71 13.60
N PRO A 4 14.65 0.53 14.05
CA PRO A 4 13.69 0.75 15.10
C PRO A 4 12.28 0.24 14.74
N GLU A 5 11.64 -0.32 15.75
CA GLU A 5 10.23 -0.72 15.72
C GLU A 5 9.47 -0.06 16.88
N GLY A 6 8.38 -0.65 17.36
CA GLY A 6 7.69 -0.16 18.56
C GLY A 6 8.50 -0.39 19.83
N PRO A 7 8.32 0.45 20.87
CA PRO A 7 8.97 0.30 22.16
C PRO A 7 8.57 -0.99 22.88
N GLY A 8 7.49 -1.67 22.46
CA GLY A 8 7.10 -2.99 22.91
C GLY A 8 7.92 -4.15 22.34
N HIS A 9 8.72 -3.90 21.30
CA HIS A 9 9.51 -4.95 20.65
C HIS A 9 10.52 -5.56 21.63
N TRP A 10 10.62 -6.90 21.62
CA TRP A 10 11.43 -7.65 22.59
C TRP A 10 12.89 -7.16 22.65
N PHE A 11 13.51 -6.85 21.50
CA PHE A 11 14.90 -6.40 21.44
C PHE A 11 15.10 -5.05 22.14
N TYR A 12 14.16 -4.11 21.96
CA TYR A 12 14.20 -2.83 22.66
C TYR A 12 14.11 -3.01 24.19
N ARG A 13 13.10 -3.80 24.65
CA ARG A 13 12.83 -4.03 26.07
C ARG A 13 13.95 -4.80 26.76
N GLU A 14 14.39 -5.91 26.16
CA GLU A 14 15.32 -6.83 26.82
C GLU A 14 16.79 -6.41 26.64
N TRP A 15 17.11 -5.63 25.61
CA TRP A 15 18.49 -5.26 25.31
C TRP A 15 18.72 -3.75 25.41
N LEU A 16 18.03 -2.92 24.66
CA LEU A 16 18.32 -1.49 24.60
C LEU A 16 17.95 -0.74 25.87
N GLN A 17 16.81 -1.04 26.49
CA GLN A 17 16.45 -0.45 27.79
C GLN A 17 17.39 -0.91 28.92
N ARG A 18 17.92 -2.12 28.82
CA ARG A 18 18.82 -2.72 29.81
C ARG A 18 20.30 -2.63 29.41
N LYS A 19 20.66 -1.74 28.48
CA LYS A 19 22.02 -1.66 27.92
C LYS A 19 23.14 -1.53 28.97
N LYS A 20 22.89 -0.81 30.05
CA LYS A 20 23.89 -0.70 31.16
C LYS A 20 24.05 -2.02 31.91
N GLN A 21 22.95 -2.69 32.26
CA GLN A 21 22.98 -3.96 32.99
C GLN A 21 23.64 -5.08 32.17
N LYS A 22 23.32 -5.10 30.86
CA LYS A 22 23.86 -6.10 29.93
C LYS A 22 25.24 -5.72 29.35
N LYS A 23 25.86 -4.61 29.78
CA LYS A 23 27.13 -4.09 29.26
C LYS A 23 27.13 -4.01 27.73
N LEU A 24 26.00 -3.61 27.15
CA LEU A 24 25.80 -3.53 25.71
C LEU A 24 26.48 -2.29 25.15
N TYR A 25 27.29 -2.49 24.11
CA TYR A 25 27.76 -1.38 23.29
C TYR A 25 26.73 -1.06 22.22
N TYR A 26 26.12 0.11 22.30
CA TYR A 26 25.05 0.58 21.42
C TYR A 26 25.55 1.70 20.51
N LEU A 27 25.49 1.47 19.21
CA LEU A 27 25.76 2.49 18.19
C LEU A 27 24.44 2.82 17.48
N HIS A 28 24.14 4.08 17.36
CA HIS A 28 23.01 4.61 16.65
C HIS A 28 23.51 5.32 15.38
N PHE A 29 23.06 4.85 14.22
CA PHE A 29 23.40 5.43 12.94
C PHE A 29 22.13 5.94 12.27
N LEU A 30 22.19 7.16 11.79
CA LEU A 30 21.16 7.76 10.94
C LEU A 30 21.60 7.70 9.48
N MET A 31 20.65 7.96 8.60
CA MET A 31 20.93 8.02 7.15
C MET A 31 21.96 9.10 6.79
N GLU A 32 21.98 10.19 7.56
CA GLU A 32 22.95 11.29 7.41
C GLU A 32 24.39 10.90 7.78
N ASP A 33 24.56 9.90 8.65
CA ASP A 33 25.89 9.40 9.04
C ASP A 33 26.53 8.54 7.95
N ASN A 34 25.80 8.19 6.88
CA ASN A 34 26.32 7.41 5.76
C ASN A 34 26.84 8.34 4.65
N PRO A 35 28.18 8.53 4.53
CA PRO A 35 28.76 9.43 3.52
C PRO A 35 28.56 8.95 2.08
N ALA A 36 28.27 7.67 1.87
CA ALA A 36 28.02 7.11 0.54
C ALA A 36 26.64 7.48 -0.01
N LEU A 37 25.71 7.95 0.83
CA LEU A 37 24.38 8.36 0.39
C LEU A 37 24.37 9.79 -0.13
N SER A 38 24.08 9.95 -1.41
CA SER A 38 23.92 11.29 -2.00
C SER A 38 22.66 12.00 -1.43
N LYS A 39 22.69 13.34 -1.43
CA LYS A 39 21.52 14.16 -1.03
C LYS A 39 20.24 13.79 -1.76
N ARG A 40 20.34 13.41 -3.06
CA ARG A 40 19.19 12.98 -3.87
C ARG A 40 18.57 11.68 -3.33
N VAL A 41 19.43 10.73 -2.94
CA VAL A 41 18.99 9.45 -2.38
C VAL A 41 18.35 9.65 -1.01
N ARG A 42 18.94 10.48 -0.14
CA ARG A 42 18.37 10.81 1.18
C ARG A 42 16.99 11.43 1.03
N LYS A 43 16.85 12.45 0.19
CA LYS A 43 15.56 13.11 -0.06
C LYS A 43 14.50 12.15 -0.58
N ARG A 44 14.89 11.17 -1.39
CA ARG A 44 13.98 10.11 -1.86
C ARG A 44 13.45 9.26 -0.69
N TYR A 45 14.32 8.85 0.24
CA TYR A 45 13.92 8.09 1.41
C TYR A 45 13.04 8.92 2.37
N GLU A 46 13.34 10.20 2.55
CA GLU A 46 12.52 11.11 3.36
C GLU A 46 11.09 11.24 2.81
N LEU A 47 10.93 11.19 1.49
CA LEU A 47 9.61 11.23 0.83
C LEU A 47 8.85 9.89 0.91
N LEU A 48 9.57 8.77 1.08
CA LEU A 48 8.93 7.45 1.19
C LEU A 48 8.17 7.27 2.50
N TYR A 49 8.61 7.92 3.57
CA TYR A 49 8.09 7.70 4.91
C TYR A 49 7.37 8.93 5.44
N SER A 50 6.36 8.70 6.28
CA SER A 50 5.61 9.74 6.97
C SER A 50 5.19 9.25 8.36
N GLY A 51 4.78 10.17 9.25
CA GLY A 51 4.31 9.83 10.59
C GLY A 51 5.30 9.00 11.39
N SER A 52 4.83 7.94 12.01
CA SER A 52 5.66 7.05 12.85
C SER A 52 6.77 6.34 12.07
N PHE A 53 6.55 6.02 10.80
CA PHE A 53 7.59 5.39 9.97
C PHE A 53 8.73 6.36 9.63
N TYR A 54 8.44 7.65 9.43
CA TYR A 54 9.47 8.67 9.29
C TYR A 54 10.33 8.75 10.55
N ARG A 55 9.70 8.79 11.73
CA ARG A 55 10.40 8.79 13.01
C ARG A 55 11.29 7.55 13.19
N ARG A 56 10.80 6.37 12.78
CA ARG A 56 11.57 5.12 12.87
C ARG A 56 12.73 5.04 11.90
N PHE A 57 12.47 5.23 10.60
CA PHE A 57 13.44 4.92 9.56
C PHE A 57 14.33 6.09 9.15
N ILE A 58 13.89 7.32 9.41
CA ILE A 58 14.69 8.52 9.13
C ILE A 58 15.33 9.06 10.41
N GLN A 59 14.54 9.17 11.49
CA GLN A 59 15.02 9.72 12.76
C GLN A 59 15.56 8.65 13.73
N GLY A 60 15.42 7.37 13.41
CA GLY A 60 15.96 6.26 14.21
C GLY A 60 15.28 6.08 15.57
N GLU A 61 14.04 6.53 15.72
CA GLU A 61 13.31 6.49 16.99
C GLU A 61 12.53 5.19 17.18
N TRP A 62 12.51 4.68 18.41
CA TRP A 62 11.65 3.56 18.80
C TRP A 62 10.30 4.11 19.24
N VAL A 63 9.32 4.11 18.34
CA VAL A 63 7.97 4.68 18.57
C VAL A 63 6.88 3.74 18.07
N ASP A 64 5.74 3.74 18.76
CA ASP A 64 4.57 3.01 18.30
C ASP A 64 3.95 3.68 17.07
N VAL A 65 3.38 2.87 16.19
CA VAL A 65 2.60 3.35 15.08
C VAL A 65 1.20 3.68 15.60
N GLN A 66 0.77 4.93 15.45
CA GLN A 66 -0.50 5.42 15.98
C GLN A 66 -1.19 6.35 14.99
N GLY A 67 -2.49 6.51 15.16
CA GLY A 67 -3.30 7.43 14.36
C GLY A 67 -3.64 6.91 12.97
N LEU A 68 -3.90 7.81 12.04
CA LEU A 68 -4.22 7.48 10.66
C LEU A 68 -3.05 6.81 9.94
N VAL A 69 -3.38 5.84 9.08
CA VAL A 69 -2.38 5.18 8.22
C VAL A 69 -1.83 6.14 7.17
N TYR A 70 -2.68 7.03 6.64
CA TYR A 70 -2.31 8.01 5.63
C TYR A 70 -2.55 9.46 6.09
N PRO A 71 -1.81 9.95 7.11
CA PRO A 71 -2.03 11.30 7.65
C PRO A 71 -1.68 12.43 6.65
N MET A 72 -0.95 12.09 5.56
CA MET A 72 -0.61 13.04 4.49
C MET A 72 -1.75 13.25 3.50
N PHE A 73 -2.80 12.40 3.50
CA PHE A 73 -3.93 12.55 2.61
C PHE A 73 -4.71 13.83 2.93
N SER A 74 -4.97 14.64 1.92
CA SER A 74 -5.79 15.84 2.04
C SER A 74 -6.65 16.04 0.79
N LEU A 75 -7.85 16.55 0.99
CA LEU A 75 -8.79 16.80 -0.12
C LEU A 75 -8.21 17.78 -1.14
N GLU A 76 -7.55 18.84 -0.67
CA GLU A 76 -6.96 19.86 -1.53
C GLU A 76 -5.88 19.32 -2.48
N ARG A 77 -5.03 18.42 -1.99
CA ARG A 77 -3.87 17.91 -2.75
C ARG A 77 -4.19 16.71 -3.62
N HIS A 78 -5.10 15.85 -3.15
CA HIS A 78 -5.27 14.51 -3.72
C HIS A 78 -6.60 14.33 -4.46
N ILE A 79 -7.56 15.25 -4.28
CA ILE A 79 -8.84 15.17 -4.98
C ILE A 79 -8.87 16.09 -6.19
N VAL A 80 -9.43 15.58 -7.27
CA VAL A 80 -9.74 16.35 -8.47
C VAL A 80 -11.24 16.22 -8.76
N GLN A 81 -11.85 17.31 -9.27
CA GLN A 81 -13.26 17.26 -9.67
C GLN A 81 -13.46 16.36 -10.87
N GLN A 82 -12.56 16.48 -11.83
CA GLN A 82 -12.54 15.67 -13.05
C GLN A 82 -11.11 15.32 -13.41
N ALA A 83 -10.89 14.04 -13.75
CA ALA A 83 -9.59 13.63 -14.28
C ALA A 83 -9.40 14.15 -15.70
N PRO A 84 -8.14 14.37 -16.13
CA PRO A 84 -7.83 14.62 -17.52
C PRO A 84 -8.10 13.39 -18.39
N ASP A 85 -8.04 13.56 -19.71
CA ASP A 85 -8.12 12.44 -20.64
C ASP A 85 -6.95 11.47 -20.39
N CYS A 86 -7.31 10.23 -20.06
CA CYS A 86 -6.34 9.19 -19.76
C CYS A 86 -6.15 8.26 -20.94
N GLU A 87 -4.92 7.76 -21.09
CA GLU A 87 -4.51 6.92 -22.24
C GLU A 87 -4.51 5.43 -21.89
N ARG A 88 -4.25 5.10 -20.61
CA ARG A 88 -4.12 3.72 -20.11
C ARG A 88 -5.07 3.51 -18.96
N PHE A 89 -5.67 2.32 -18.89
CA PHE A 89 -6.65 2.01 -17.85
C PHE A 89 -6.39 0.65 -17.22
N CYS A 90 -6.58 0.56 -15.93
CA CYS A 90 -6.62 -0.70 -15.20
C CYS A 90 -7.65 -0.65 -14.08
N VAL A 91 -7.96 -1.81 -13.52
CA VAL A 91 -8.86 -1.94 -12.37
C VAL A 91 -8.13 -2.66 -11.26
N SER A 92 -8.37 -2.26 -10.02
CA SER A 92 -8.01 -3.00 -8.82
C SER A 92 -9.27 -3.44 -8.08
N CYS A 93 -9.20 -4.53 -7.34
CA CYS A 93 -10.33 -5.09 -6.64
C CYS A 93 -9.90 -5.76 -5.33
N ASP A 94 -10.49 -5.30 -4.24
CA ASP A 94 -10.60 -6.04 -2.98
C ASP A 94 -11.98 -6.70 -2.95
N TYR A 95 -12.01 -8.03 -3.12
CA TYR A 95 -13.25 -8.77 -3.30
C TYR A 95 -13.77 -9.35 -1.99
N GLY A 96 -15.00 -9.03 -1.66
CA GLY A 96 -15.73 -9.60 -0.53
C GLY A 96 -17.15 -10.01 -0.93
N THR A 97 -17.63 -11.14 -0.40
CA THR A 97 -19.02 -11.61 -0.56
C THR A 97 -19.91 -11.14 0.57
N VAL A 98 -19.43 -11.22 1.80
CA VAL A 98 -20.09 -10.73 3.03
C VAL A 98 -19.49 -9.41 3.47
N ASN A 99 -18.18 -9.30 3.41
CA ASN A 99 -17.45 -8.05 3.58
C ASN A 99 -17.59 -7.19 2.33
N PRO A 100 -17.40 -5.89 2.43
CA PRO A 100 -17.45 -5.02 1.25
C PRO A 100 -16.56 -5.49 0.11
N CYS A 101 -17.09 -5.32 -1.11
CA CYS A 101 -16.34 -5.47 -2.35
C CYS A 101 -16.02 -4.08 -2.87
N SER A 102 -14.73 -3.77 -3.00
CA SER A 102 -14.24 -2.50 -3.54
C SER A 102 -13.52 -2.71 -4.87
N MET A 103 -13.93 -1.97 -5.91
CA MET A 103 -13.23 -1.95 -7.19
C MET A 103 -12.93 -0.51 -7.59
N GLY A 104 -11.71 -0.24 -8.03
CA GLY A 104 -11.30 1.07 -8.52
C GLY A 104 -10.90 1.05 -9.98
N LEU A 105 -11.51 1.91 -10.79
CA LEU A 105 -11.06 2.20 -12.15
C LEU A 105 -9.99 3.27 -12.12
N TRP A 106 -8.83 2.94 -12.64
CA TRP A 106 -7.68 3.84 -12.72
C TRP A 106 -7.37 4.21 -14.16
N GLY A 107 -7.04 5.49 -14.35
CA GLY A 107 -6.56 6.02 -15.63
C GLY A 107 -5.23 6.74 -15.48
N GLU A 108 -4.36 6.60 -16.46
CA GLU A 108 -3.04 7.21 -16.47
C GLU A 108 -2.95 8.36 -17.46
N GLN A 109 -2.33 9.47 -17.03
CA GLN A 109 -1.89 10.53 -17.91
C GLN A 109 -0.52 11.07 -17.44
N ARG A 110 0.45 11.08 -18.33
CA ARG A 110 1.80 11.64 -18.12
C ARG A 110 2.47 11.14 -16.84
N GLY A 111 2.36 9.86 -16.58
CA GLY A 111 2.98 9.20 -15.42
C GLY A 111 2.25 9.42 -14.10
N ARG A 112 1.07 10.04 -14.11
CA ARG A 112 0.20 10.19 -12.95
C ARG A 112 -1.06 9.37 -13.13
N TRP A 113 -1.49 8.69 -12.07
CA TRP A 113 -2.68 7.86 -12.07
C TRP A 113 -3.81 8.53 -11.32
N TYR A 114 -5.02 8.39 -11.85
CA TYR A 114 -6.25 8.91 -11.30
C TYR A 114 -7.21 7.78 -11.04
N ARG A 115 -7.73 7.65 -9.81
CA ARG A 115 -8.89 6.80 -9.56
C ARG A 115 -10.10 7.53 -10.09
N LEU A 116 -10.60 7.10 -11.24
CA LEU A 116 -11.63 7.79 -12.03
C LEU A 116 -13.02 7.57 -11.47
N ALA A 117 -13.27 6.33 -11.04
CA ALA A 117 -14.54 5.88 -10.49
C ALA A 117 -14.28 4.68 -9.59
N GLU A 118 -15.26 4.38 -8.75
CA GLU A 118 -15.25 3.21 -7.89
C GLU A 118 -16.61 2.51 -7.87
N TYR A 119 -16.57 1.23 -7.58
CA TYR A 119 -17.67 0.43 -7.14
C TYR A 119 -17.39 -0.02 -5.71
N TYR A 120 -18.31 0.27 -4.80
CA TYR A 120 -18.21 -0.15 -3.41
C TYR A 120 -19.54 -0.77 -2.99
N TYR A 121 -19.52 -2.03 -2.60
CA TYR A 121 -20.72 -2.76 -2.22
C TYR A 121 -20.52 -3.47 -0.89
N ASP A 122 -21.29 -3.05 0.10
CA ASP A 122 -21.30 -3.64 1.43
C ASP A 122 -22.58 -4.47 1.61
N ALA A 123 -22.47 -5.79 1.51
CA ALA A 123 -23.62 -6.70 1.62
C ALA A 123 -24.38 -6.56 2.95
N ARG A 124 -23.71 -6.17 4.03
CA ARG A 124 -24.35 -5.96 5.34
C ARG A 124 -25.22 -4.71 5.33
N ARG A 125 -24.81 -3.64 4.65
CA ARG A 125 -25.59 -2.40 4.51
C ARG A 125 -26.73 -2.57 3.53
N GLU A 126 -26.52 -3.32 2.45
CA GLU A 126 -27.51 -3.54 1.39
C GLU A 126 -28.52 -4.66 1.74
N GLY A 127 -28.23 -5.46 2.76
CA GLY A 127 -29.08 -6.57 3.19
C GLY A 127 -29.09 -7.78 2.25
N ALA A 128 -28.20 -7.82 1.25
CA ALA A 128 -28.10 -8.91 0.28
C ALA A 128 -26.66 -9.15 -0.15
N CYS A 129 -26.28 -10.41 -0.34
CA CYS A 129 -25.02 -10.76 -0.96
C CYS A 129 -25.17 -10.76 -2.49
N ARG A 130 -24.12 -10.39 -3.20
CA ARG A 130 -24.02 -10.53 -4.65
C ARG A 130 -23.18 -11.75 -5.00
N THR A 131 -23.54 -12.37 -6.12
CA THR A 131 -22.78 -13.45 -6.76
C THR A 131 -21.56 -12.91 -7.50
N ASP A 132 -20.63 -13.79 -7.87
CA ASP A 132 -19.49 -13.45 -8.72
C ASP A 132 -19.92 -12.82 -10.05
N GLU A 133 -21.01 -13.33 -10.65
CA GLU A 133 -21.56 -12.82 -11.91
C GLU A 133 -22.11 -11.38 -11.74
N GLU A 134 -22.84 -11.11 -10.67
CA GLU A 134 -23.37 -9.78 -10.40
C GLU A 134 -22.24 -8.79 -10.14
N HIS A 135 -21.17 -9.19 -9.45
CA HIS A 135 -19.98 -8.38 -9.30
C HIS A 135 -19.24 -8.19 -10.63
N TYR A 136 -19.21 -9.20 -11.50
CA TYR A 136 -18.63 -9.10 -12.82
C TYR A 136 -19.40 -8.10 -13.70
N GLU A 137 -20.72 -8.09 -13.67
CA GLU A 137 -21.52 -7.08 -14.36
C GLU A 137 -21.19 -5.65 -13.90
N GLN A 138 -20.93 -5.45 -12.57
CA GLN A 138 -20.52 -4.16 -12.06
C GLN A 138 -19.09 -3.79 -12.54
N LEU A 139 -18.18 -4.75 -12.63
CA LEU A 139 -16.87 -4.55 -13.23
C LEU A 139 -17.00 -4.08 -14.69
N GLU A 140 -17.88 -4.68 -15.48
CA GLU A 140 -18.13 -4.27 -16.86
C GLU A 140 -18.71 -2.85 -16.95
N ARG A 141 -19.68 -2.52 -16.09
CA ARG A 141 -20.25 -1.17 -15.99
C ARG A 141 -19.18 -0.13 -15.61
N LEU A 142 -18.32 -0.46 -14.65
CA LEU A 142 -17.23 0.41 -14.20
C LEU A 142 -16.22 0.67 -15.33
N CYS A 143 -15.88 -0.37 -16.08
CA CYS A 143 -14.96 -0.29 -17.22
C CYS A 143 -15.55 0.46 -18.42
N GLY A 144 -16.84 0.27 -18.70
CA GLY A 144 -17.50 0.80 -19.89
C GLY A 144 -16.82 0.33 -21.18
N ASN A 145 -16.59 1.25 -22.09
CA ASN A 145 -15.95 0.96 -23.39
C ASN A 145 -14.43 1.14 -23.37
N ARG A 146 -13.81 1.32 -22.18
CA ARG A 146 -12.38 1.53 -22.06
C ARG A 146 -11.60 0.24 -22.29
N LYS A 147 -10.45 0.35 -22.94
CA LYS A 147 -9.51 -0.77 -23.08
C LYS A 147 -8.75 -0.94 -21.77
N ILE A 148 -9.16 -1.91 -20.97
CA ILE A 148 -8.53 -2.23 -19.69
C ILE A 148 -7.30 -3.09 -19.95
N GLU A 149 -6.13 -2.66 -19.47
CA GLU A 149 -4.87 -3.41 -19.59
C GLU A 149 -4.88 -4.66 -18.70
N ARG A 150 -5.40 -4.53 -17.47
CA ARG A 150 -5.48 -5.61 -16.49
C ARG A 150 -6.47 -5.30 -15.37
N VAL A 151 -6.96 -6.34 -14.73
CA VAL A 151 -7.72 -6.29 -13.49
C VAL A 151 -6.86 -6.95 -12.40
N ILE A 152 -6.51 -6.21 -11.37
CA ILE A 152 -5.69 -6.67 -10.24
C ILE A 152 -6.64 -7.06 -9.11
N VAL A 153 -6.66 -8.33 -8.72
CA VAL A 153 -7.65 -8.87 -7.76
C VAL A 153 -6.93 -9.51 -6.58
N ASP A 154 -7.49 -9.38 -5.39
CA ASP A 154 -7.01 -10.12 -4.20
C ASP A 154 -6.84 -11.61 -4.56
N PRO A 155 -5.65 -12.20 -4.30
CA PRO A 155 -5.39 -13.61 -4.58
C PRO A 155 -6.31 -14.57 -3.83
N SER A 156 -6.91 -14.15 -2.70
CA SER A 156 -7.89 -14.95 -1.96
C SER A 156 -9.23 -15.10 -2.68
N ALA A 157 -9.55 -14.21 -3.62
CA ALA A 157 -10.79 -14.19 -4.40
C ALA A 157 -10.78 -15.19 -5.58
N ALA A 158 -10.46 -16.44 -5.32
CA ALA A 158 -10.27 -17.46 -6.36
C ALA A 158 -11.51 -17.66 -7.27
N SER A 159 -12.72 -17.60 -6.69
CA SER A 159 -13.97 -17.73 -7.43
C SER A 159 -14.20 -16.58 -8.40
N PHE A 160 -13.99 -15.35 -7.94
CA PHE A 160 -14.16 -14.16 -8.76
C PHE A 160 -13.08 -14.08 -9.87
N ILE A 161 -11.84 -14.44 -9.56
CA ILE A 161 -10.77 -14.57 -10.56
C ILE A 161 -11.15 -15.58 -11.63
N ALA A 162 -11.72 -16.74 -11.24
CA ALA A 162 -12.20 -17.75 -12.19
C ALA A 162 -13.37 -17.24 -13.04
N CYS A 163 -14.28 -16.47 -12.42
CA CYS A 163 -15.40 -15.81 -13.13
C CYS A 163 -14.87 -14.86 -14.21
N ILE A 164 -13.97 -13.93 -13.88
CA ILE A 164 -13.37 -13.00 -14.85
C ILE A 164 -12.67 -13.74 -15.99
N ARG A 165 -11.91 -14.80 -15.68
CA ARG A 165 -11.22 -15.62 -16.68
C ARG A 165 -12.19 -16.35 -17.62
N ARG A 166 -13.31 -16.85 -17.11
CA ARG A 166 -14.34 -17.54 -17.90
C ARG A 166 -14.96 -16.61 -18.94
N HIS A 167 -15.22 -15.35 -18.59
CA HIS A 167 -15.73 -14.35 -19.53
C HIS A 167 -14.68 -13.93 -20.58
N GLY A 168 -13.38 -14.05 -20.29
CA GLY A 168 -12.30 -13.86 -21.25
C GLY A 168 -12.10 -12.42 -21.77
N ARG A 169 -12.85 -11.44 -21.24
CA ARG A 169 -12.76 -10.06 -21.70
C ARG A 169 -11.57 -9.30 -21.11
N TYR A 170 -11.21 -9.63 -19.87
CA TYR A 170 -10.17 -8.91 -19.13
C TYR A 170 -9.02 -9.84 -18.72
N TRP A 171 -7.80 -9.33 -18.85
CA TRP A 171 -6.64 -9.98 -18.26
C TRP A 171 -6.66 -9.75 -16.73
N VAL A 172 -6.69 -10.85 -15.96
CA VAL A 172 -6.72 -10.77 -14.49
C VAL A 172 -5.39 -11.23 -13.90
N GLU A 173 -4.84 -10.41 -13.01
CA GLU A 173 -3.62 -10.68 -12.25
C GLU A 173 -3.92 -10.76 -10.75
N PRO A 174 -3.35 -11.73 -10.02
CA PRO A 174 -3.44 -11.72 -8.56
C PRO A 174 -2.62 -10.55 -8.00
N ALA A 175 -3.18 -9.87 -7.01
CA ALA A 175 -2.54 -8.75 -6.33
C ALA A 175 -1.32 -9.21 -5.52
N LYS A 176 -0.33 -8.32 -5.39
CA LYS A 176 0.69 -8.42 -4.35
C LYS A 176 0.09 -7.86 -3.06
N ASN A 177 0.01 -8.66 -2.00
CA ASN A 177 -0.72 -8.30 -0.78
C ASN A 177 0.16 -7.99 0.45
N GLY A 178 1.43 -7.66 0.29
CA GLY A 178 2.30 -7.19 1.38
C GLY A 178 1.73 -5.91 2.02
N VAL A 179 1.22 -6.00 3.26
CA VAL A 179 0.47 -4.90 3.89
C VAL A 179 1.36 -3.71 4.16
N LEU A 180 2.42 -3.87 4.95
CA LEU A 180 3.28 -2.75 5.34
C LEU A 180 4.04 -2.15 4.15
N GLU A 181 4.57 -2.99 3.26
CA GLU A 181 5.26 -2.55 2.04
C GLU A 181 4.30 -1.74 1.15
N GLY A 182 3.08 -2.23 0.99
CA GLY A 182 2.07 -1.56 0.18
C GLY A 182 1.58 -0.24 0.79
N ILE A 183 1.42 -0.17 2.11
CA ILE A 183 1.09 1.08 2.81
C ILE A 183 2.20 2.11 2.61
N GLN A 184 3.46 1.73 2.78
CA GLN A 184 4.60 2.63 2.59
C GLN A 184 4.67 3.13 1.15
N LEU A 185 4.49 2.25 0.17
CA LEU A 185 4.49 2.63 -1.24
C LEU A 185 3.32 3.55 -1.59
N THR A 186 2.13 3.29 -1.05
CA THR A 186 0.95 4.15 -1.24
C THR A 186 1.18 5.54 -0.65
N ALA A 187 1.74 5.61 0.56
CA ALA A 187 2.11 6.87 1.19
C ALA A 187 3.12 7.68 0.33
N ALA A 188 4.11 7.00 -0.23
CA ALA A 188 5.07 7.62 -1.15
C ALA A 188 4.38 8.18 -2.40
N MET A 189 3.50 7.40 -3.03
CA MET A 189 2.78 7.83 -4.23
C MET A 189 1.84 9.01 -3.96
N LEU A 190 1.23 9.07 -2.79
CA LEU A 190 0.46 10.23 -2.33
C LEU A 190 1.37 11.46 -2.15
N ASN A 191 2.47 11.33 -1.42
CA ASN A 191 3.40 12.43 -1.17
C ASN A 191 3.99 13.01 -2.46
N GLU A 192 4.31 12.15 -3.43
CA GLU A 192 4.81 12.53 -4.74
C GLU A 192 3.72 13.07 -5.69
N GLY A 193 2.43 12.98 -5.31
CA GLY A 193 1.29 13.35 -6.16
C GLY A 193 1.16 12.47 -7.41
N ARG A 194 1.67 11.24 -7.35
CA ARG A 194 1.62 10.25 -8.45
C ARG A 194 0.26 9.59 -8.56
N ILE A 195 -0.53 9.57 -7.49
CA ILE A 195 -1.91 9.10 -7.47
C ILE A 195 -2.84 10.20 -6.99
N ARG A 196 -4.00 10.30 -7.61
CA ARG A 196 -5.10 11.22 -7.26
C ARG A 196 -6.44 10.52 -7.41
N PHE A 197 -7.48 11.13 -6.89
CA PHE A 197 -8.83 10.55 -6.83
C PHE A 197 -9.83 11.55 -7.37
N CYS A 198 -10.76 11.10 -8.18
CA CYS A 198 -11.91 11.92 -8.56
C CYS A 198 -12.86 12.07 -7.36
N SER A 199 -13.51 13.21 -7.26
CA SER A 199 -14.44 13.52 -6.14
C SER A 199 -15.59 12.52 -6.00
N GLY A 200 -15.93 11.80 -7.07
CA GLY A 200 -16.92 10.72 -7.05
C GLY A 200 -16.48 9.43 -6.34
N CYS A 201 -15.19 9.29 -5.98
CA CYS A 201 -14.68 8.15 -5.23
C CYS A 201 -14.94 8.34 -3.73
N ALA A 202 -16.20 8.37 -3.33
CA ALA A 202 -16.63 8.78 -1.99
C ALA A 202 -16.19 7.81 -0.89
N ASP A 203 -16.22 6.49 -1.16
CA ASP A 203 -15.82 5.47 -0.19
C ASP A 203 -14.31 5.44 0.01
N SER A 204 -13.51 5.58 -1.05
CA SER A 204 -12.06 5.78 -0.93
C SER A 204 -11.73 6.99 -0.07
N ILE A 205 -12.38 8.14 -0.34
CA ILE A 205 -12.16 9.38 0.39
C ILE A 205 -12.54 9.22 1.87
N ARG A 206 -13.67 8.56 2.15
CA ARG A 206 -14.14 8.24 3.50
C ARG A 206 -13.13 7.37 4.24
N GLU A 207 -12.66 6.30 3.61
CA GLU A 207 -11.75 5.36 4.26
C GLU A 207 -10.37 5.98 4.53
N PHE A 208 -9.84 6.84 3.67
CA PHE A 208 -8.64 7.62 3.98
C PHE A 208 -8.76 8.42 5.28
N GLY A 209 -9.96 8.91 5.60
CA GLY A 209 -10.22 9.70 6.81
C GLY A 209 -10.35 8.88 8.09
N VAL A 210 -10.54 7.57 8.00
CA VAL A 210 -10.80 6.70 9.17
C VAL A 210 -9.86 5.51 9.28
N TYR A 211 -9.12 5.16 8.23
CA TYR A 211 -8.18 4.04 8.23
C TYR A 211 -7.01 4.31 9.15
N ARG A 212 -6.88 3.50 10.20
CA ARG A 212 -5.96 3.75 11.32
C ARG A 212 -5.19 2.51 11.72
N TRP A 213 -4.09 2.72 12.40
CA TRP A 213 -3.30 1.67 13.00
C TRP A 213 -4.02 1.04 14.19
N SER A 214 -3.78 -0.25 14.40
CA SER A 214 -4.23 -0.95 15.62
C SER A 214 -3.48 -0.39 16.83
N GLU A 215 -4.21 -0.20 17.95
CA GLU A 215 -3.63 0.21 19.23
C GLU A 215 -3.14 -0.99 20.06
N GLU A 216 -3.30 -2.23 19.55
CA GLU A 216 -2.80 -3.42 20.23
C GLU A 216 -1.28 -3.41 20.30
N GLN A 217 -0.72 -3.45 21.51
CA GLN A 217 0.71 -3.47 21.73
C GLN A 217 1.40 -4.62 20.98
N GLY A 218 2.44 -4.30 20.22
CA GLY A 218 3.21 -5.27 19.46
C GLY A 218 2.60 -5.68 18.11
N ARG A 219 1.45 -5.17 17.74
CA ARG A 219 0.85 -5.32 16.39
C ARG A 219 0.96 -4.04 15.58
N GLU A 220 1.79 -4.09 14.58
CA GLU A 220 1.98 -2.98 13.63
C GLU A 220 1.18 -3.24 12.35
N LEU A 221 -0.09 -3.48 12.52
CA LEU A 221 -1.04 -3.68 11.43
C LEU A 221 -2.19 -2.69 11.56
N PRO A 222 -2.78 -2.25 10.46
CA PRO A 222 -3.98 -1.44 10.52
C PRO A 222 -5.16 -2.22 11.09
N VAL A 223 -6.13 -1.50 11.63
CA VAL A 223 -7.42 -2.07 12.04
C VAL A 223 -8.12 -2.62 10.80
N LYS A 224 -8.70 -3.82 10.93
CA LYS A 224 -9.43 -4.50 9.85
C LYS A 224 -10.90 -4.06 9.79
N GLU A 225 -11.09 -2.74 9.68
CA GLU A 225 -12.39 -2.08 9.53
C GLU A 225 -12.22 -0.87 8.61
N ASN A 226 -13.16 -0.65 7.71
CA ASN A 226 -13.09 0.44 6.72
C ASN A 226 -11.76 0.44 5.95
N ASP A 227 -11.34 -0.72 5.48
CA ASP A 227 -10.06 -0.95 4.86
C ASP A 227 -10.15 -1.48 3.41
N HIS A 228 -11.36 -1.73 2.91
CA HIS A 228 -11.57 -2.37 1.62
C HIS A 228 -11.15 -1.51 0.42
N ALA A 229 -11.48 -0.22 0.43
CA ALA A 229 -10.96 0.69 -0.58
C ALA A 229 -9.44 0.94 -0.40
N MET A 230 -8.95 0.89 0.84
CA MET A 230 -7.51 1.03 1.12
C MET A 230 -6.72 -0.18 0.63
N ASP A 231 -7.25 -1.40 0.81
CA ASP A 231 -6.64 -2.63 0.31
C ASP A 231 -6.67 -2.67 -1.23
N ASP A 232 -7.78 -2.32 -1.86
CA ASP A 232 -7.91 -2.17 -3.30
C ASP A 232 -6.90 -1.16 -3.87
N ILE A 233 -6.77 0.04 -3.27
CA ILE A 233 -5.77 1.04 -3.66
C ILE A 233 -4.35 0.50 -3.48
N ARG A 234 -4.09 -0.21 -2.41
CA ARG A 234 -2.80 -0.85 -2.13
C ARG A 234 -2.44 -1.89 -3.19
N TYR A 235 -3.40 -2.71 -3.63
CA TYR A 235 -3.21 -3.67 -4.71
C TYR A 235 -2.85 -2.99 -6.03
N PHE A 236 -3.56 -1.92 -6.36
CA PHE A 236 -3.21 -1.10 -7.52
C PHE A 236 -1.78 -0.57 -7.43
N VAL A 237 -1.44 0.08 -6.31
CA VAL A 237 -0.12 0.71 -6.12
C VAL A 237 1.00 -0.33 -6.16
N MET A 238 0.83 -1.46 -5.51
CA MET A 238 1.79 -2.56 -5.51
C MET A 238 1.97 -3.18 -6.90
N GLY A 239 0.88 -3.29 -7.66
CA GLY A 239 0.91 -3.79 -9.03
C GLY A 239 1.58 -2.82 -10.00
N GLN A 240 1.35 -1.52 -9.83
CA GLN A 240 1.79 -0.49 -10.77
C GLN A 240 3.20 0.05 -10.47
N PHE A 241 3.53 0.23 -9.19
CA PHE A 241 4.76 0.90 -8.76
C PHE A 241 5.71 -0.01 -7.97
N GLY A 242 5.22 -1.18 -7.52
CA GLY A 242 6.05 -2.14 -6.80
C GLY A 242 7.15 -2.68 -7.70
N ALA A 243 8.39 -2.62 -7.24
CA ALA A 243 9.54 -3.11 -7.98
C ALA A 243 9.30 -4.56 -8.45
N ARG A 244 9.54 -4.84 -9.72
CA ARG A 244 9.82 -6.22 -10.14
C ARG A 244 11.04 -6.66 -9.32
N LYS A 245 10.94 -7.77 -8.61
CA LYS A 245 12.03 -8.33 -7.79
C LYS A 245 13.17 -8.85 -8.69
N GLU A 246 13.74 -8.01 -9.52
CA GLU A 246 14.92 -8.31 -10.29
C GLU A 246 15.97 -7.24 -9.93
N GLY A 247 16.91 -7.60 -9.09
CA GLY A 247 18.22 -6.96 -9.06
C GLY A 247 18.73 -6.28 -7.79
N PHE A 248 18.06 -6.29 -6.63
CA PHE A 248 18.64 -5.63 -5.46
C PHE A 248 19.23 -6.58 -4.39
N PHE A 249 19.06 -7.90 -4.50
CA PHE A 249 19.60 -8.89 -3.56
C PHE A 249 20.90 -9.57 -4.01
N ALA A 250 21.40 -9.29 -5.21
CA ALA A 250 22.58 -9.99 -5.75
C ALA A 250 23.93 -9.46 -5.25
N LEU A 251 24.00 -8.32 -4.56
CA LEU A 251 25.27 -7.70 -4.16
C LEU A 251 25.75 -8.03 -2.74
N SER A 252 24.95 -8.68 -1.90
CA SER A 252 25.36 -9.03 -0.52
C SER A 252 25.85 -10.47 -0.35
N GLN A 253 25.64 -11.38 -1.29
CA GLN A 253 26.02 -12.80 -1.17
C GLN A 253 27.34 -13.20 -1.82
N GLN A 254 27.98 -12.35 -2.64
CA GLN A 254 29.21 -12.74 -3.34
C GLN A 254 30.54 -12.42 -2.64
N ARG A 255 30.53 -12.01 -1.35
CA ARG A 255 31.78 -11.66 -0.63
C ARG A 255 32.32 -12.70 0.35
N ASN A 256 31.70 -13.87 0.50
CA ASN A 256 32.10 -14.85 1.55
C ASN A 256 32.69 -16.18 1.06
N GLU A 257 32.99 -16.39 -0.23
CA GLU A 257 33.52 -17.67 -0.69
C GLU A 257 34.99 -17.65 -1.16
N SER A 258 35.76 -16.61 -0.94
CA SER A 258 37.18 -16.57 -1.38
C SER A 258 38.20 -16.50 -0.25
N LYS A 259 37.98 -17.15 0.89
CA LYS A 259 39.03 -17.41 1.89
C LYS A 259 38.84 -18.77 2.56
N ARG A 260 39.05 -19.84 1.84
CA ARG A 260 39.53 -21.16 2.33
C ARG A 260 40.15 -21.92 1.20
N ARG A 261 41.45 -21.69 1.01
CA ARG A 261 42.45 -22.67 0.57
C ARG A 261 43.75 -22.31 1.22
#